data_645d15c4d3e6e51d5aa47fb1388be0bd
#
_entry.id   645d15c4d3e6e51d5aa47fb1388be0bd
#
_cell.length_a   1.000
_cell.length_b   1.000
_cell.length_c   1.000
_cell.angle_alpha   90.00
_cell.angle_beta   90.00
_cell.angle_gamma   90.00
#
_symmetry.space_group_name_H-M   'P 1'
#
loop_
_entity.id
_entity.type
_entity.pdbx_description
1 polymer ?
#
loop_
_entity_poly.entity_id
_entity_poly.type
_entity_poly.pdbx_seq_one_letter_code
_entity_poly.pdbx_strand_id
1 'polypeptide(L)'
;MKKYNTLLAVPYFLWLLFFVLAPVVLVVGYSFFDQSGHFTLANYAEYFGSGKYLLMTFNSVWYALLITLITLLLSYPTAYFLTKLKHKDLWLLLIILPTWINLLLKAYAFIGIFGVHGGLNSFLGFFGILPKQLLFTDFSFLIVAVY
;
A
#
# COMPACT_ATOMS: atom_id res chain seq x y z
N MET A 1 27.52 24.33 -18.43
CA MET A 1 26.09 24.04 -18.17
C MET A 1 25.83 23.06 -17.02
N LYS A 2 26.77 22.21 -16.55
CA LYS A 2 26.51 21.23 -15.44
C LYS A 2 26.37 21.83 -14.02
N LYS A 3 26.99 22.97 -13.71
CA LYS A 3 26.98 23.56 -12.36
C LYS A 3 25.60 24.15 -11.93
N TYR A 4 24.82 24.67 -12.85
CA TYR A 4 23.52 25.30 -12.55
C TYR A 4 22.45 24.26 -12.18
N ASN A 5 22.51 23.06 -12.79
CA ASN A 5 21.52 22.01 -12.49
C ASN A 5 21.69 21.45 -11.07
N THR A 6 22.93 21.43 -10.54
CA THR A 6 23.20 20.95 -9.17
C THR A 6 22.66 21.91 -8.12
N LEU A 7 22.79 23.25 -8.36
CA LEU A 7 22.26 24.27 -7.44
C LEU A 7 20.74 24.24 -7.35
N LEU A 8 20.05 24.00 -8.47
CA LEU A 8 18.59 23.86 -8.52
C LEU A 8 18.09 22.58 -7.83
N ALA A 9 18.94 21.56 -7.69
CA ALA A 9 18.58 20.34 -6.99
C ALA A 9 18.75 20.45 -5.45
N VAL A 10 19.49 21.44 -4.94
CA VAL A 10 19.74 21.62 -3.50
C VAL A 10 18.45 21.70 -2.67
N PRO A 11 17.42 22.50 -3.02
CA PRO A 11 16.18 22.54 -2.25
C PRO A 11 15.50 21.19 -2.16
N TYR A 12 15.52 20.41 -3.23
CA TYR A 12 14.95 19.06 -3.26
C TYR A 12 15.72 18.09 -2.35
N PHE A 13 17.06 18.12 -2.37
CA PHE A 13 17.87 17.31 -1.46
C PHE A 13 17.69 17.69 0.00
N LEU A 14 17.58 18.98 0.32
CA LEU A 14 17.28 19.44 1.68
C LEU A 14 15.91 18.94 2.13
N TRP A 15 14.89 18.99 1.27
CA TRP A 15 13.57 18.47 1.57
C TRP A 15 13.63 16.96 1.86
N LEU A 16 14.31 16.17 1.01
CA LEU A 16 14.49 14.73 1.24
C LEU A 16 15.22 14.45 2.55
N LEU A 17 16.26 15.22 2.86
CA LEU A 17 17.05 15.03 4.07
C LEU A 17 16.19 15.28 5.32
N PHE A 18 15.41 16.36 5.36
CA PHE A 18 14.58 16.69 6.52
C PHE A 18 13.32 15.85 6.64
N PHE A 19 12.63 15.55 5.55
CA PHE A 19 11.32 14.90 5.59
C PHE A 19 11.37 13.39 5.37
N VAL A 20 12.43 12.86 4.80
CA VAL A 20 12.59 11.42 4.57
C VAL A 20 13.70 10.85 5.45
N LEU A 21 14.92 11.39 5.35
CA LEU A 21 16.07 10.81 6.04
C LEU A 21 16.03 11.06 7.54
N ALA A 22 15.69 12.27 7.99
CA ALA A 22 15.67 12.59 9.43
C ALA A 22 14.68 11.73 10.22
N PRO A 23 13.41 11.52 9.81
CA PRO A 23 12.51 10.60 10.51
C PRO A 23 13.04 9.17 10.57
N VAL A 24 13.64 8.66 9.50
CA VAL A 24 14.22 7.31 9.48
C VAL A 24 15.38 7.20 10.48
N VAL A 25 16.28 8.18 10.50
CA VAL A 25 17.40 8.21 11.45
C VAL A 25 16.91 8.32 12.89
N LEU A 26 15.85 9.12 13.15
CA LEU A 26 15.24 9.21 14.46
C LEU A 26 14.62 7.87 14.90
N VAL A 27 13.88 7.19 14.06
CA VAL A 27 13.28 5.88 14.39
C VAL A 27 14.38 4.85 14.68
N VAL A 28 15.42 4.80 13.84
CA VAL A 28 16.58 3.91 14.08
C VAL A 28 17.30 4.30 15.36
N GLY A 29 17.51 5.59 15.60
CA GLY A 29 18.14 6.09 16.84
C GLY A 29 17.33 5.66 18.07
N TYR A 30 16.03 5.99 18.10
CA TYR A 30 15.16 5.64 19.23
C TYR A 30 15.01 4.15 19.47
N SER A 31 15.21 3.30 18.45
CA SER A 31 15.15 1.85 18.63
C SER A 31 16.22 1.30 19.58
N PHE A 32 17.30 2.06 19.80
CA PHE A 32 18.39 1.70 20.73
C PHE A 32 18.24 2.30 22.13
N PHE A 33 17.14 3.00 22.41
CA PHE A 33 16.91 3.61 23.71
C PHE A 33 15.62 3.09 24.32
N ASP A 34 15.59 2.97 25.67
CA ASP A 34 14.38 2.69 26.41
C ASP A 34 13.56 3.97 26.66
N GLN A 35 12.41 3.85 27.33
CA GLN A 35 11.57 4.99 27.69
C GLN A 35 12.24 5.96 28.66
N SER A 36 13.29 5.53 29.37
CA SER A 36 14.09 6.32 30.31
C SER A 36 15.28 7.00 29.61
N GLY A 37 15.48 6.76 28.32
CA GLY A 37 16.58 7.34 27.55
C GLY A 37 17.93 6.61 27.72
N HIS A 38 17.96 5.44 28.33
CA HIS A 38 19.17 4.64 28.43
C HIS A 38 19.37 3.77 27.20
N PHE A 39 20.61 3.63 26.76
CA PHE A 39 20.95 2.76 25.66
C PHE A 39 20.67 1.30 26.01
N THR A 40 19.87 0.62 25.17
CA THR A 40 19.48 -0.76 25.39
C THR A 40 19.20 -1.49 24.07
N LEU A 41 19.40 -2.80 24.08
CA LEU A 41 18.95 -3.70 23.00
C LEU A 41 17.68 -4.46 23.38
N ALA A 42 17.02 -4.10 24.49
CA ALA A 42 15.83 -4.78 24.99
C ALA A 42 14.69 -4.75 23.97
N ASN A 43 14.52 -3.65 23.21
CA ASN A 43 13.51 -3.54 22.16
C ASN A 43 13.69 -4.64 21.08
N TYR A 44 14.94 -4.92 20.71
CA TYR A 44 15.23 -5.99 19.75
C TYR A 44 15.06 -7.37 20.37
N ALA A 45 15.49 -7.55 21.63
CA ALA A 45 15.30 -8.81 22.34
C ALA A 45 13.80 -9.14 22.50
N GLU A 46 12.98 -8.16 22.83
CA GLU A 46 11.53 -8.31 22.91
C GLU A 46 10.92 -8.64 21.54
N TYR A 47 11.33 -7.95 20.49
CA TYR A 47 10.86 -8.21 19.14
C TYR A 47 11.16 -9.65 18.69
N PHE A 48 12.41 -10.09 18.80
CA PHE A 48 12.81 -11.44 18.40
C PHE A 48 12.35 -12.54 19.37
N GLY A 49 12.12 -12.19 20.64
CA GLY A 49 11.57 -13.12 21.65
C GLY A 49 10.06 -13.31 21.54
N SER A 50 9.36 -12.42 20.85
CA SER A 50 7.90 -12.47 20.72
C SER A 50 7.47 -13.12 19.41
N GLY A 51 6.91 -14.32 19.50
CA GLY A 51 6.32 -15.01 18.35
C GLY A 51 5.24 -14.20 17.64
N LYS A 52 4.55 -13.30 18.37
CA LYS A 52 3.53 -12.40 17.81
C LYS A 52 4.15 -11.41 16.82
N TYR A 53 5.24 -10.73 17.19
CA TYR A 53 5.89 -9.75 16.31
C TYR A 53 6.50 -10.42 15.08
N LEU A 54 7.12 -11.57 15.25
CA LEU A 54 7.66 -12.35 14.14
C LEU A 54 6.57 -12.81 13.18
N LEU A 55 5.43 -13.28 13.70
CA LEU A 55 4.29 -13.68 12.87
C LEU A 55 3.71 -12.48 12.10
N MET A 56 3.57 -11.32 12.75
CA MET A 56 3.10 -10.08 12.09
C MET A 56 4.03 -9.67 10.96
N THR A 57 5.35 -9.73 11.18
CA THR A 57 6.34 -9.41 10.15
C THR A 57 6.28 -10.41 8.99
N PHE A 58 6.20 -11.71 9.29
CA PHE A 58 6.06 -12.73 8.26
C PHE A 58 4.80 -12.51 7.42
N ASN A 59 3.65 -12.27 8.06
CA ASN A 59 2.40 -11.99 7.37
C ASN A 59 2.51 -10.73 6.50
N SER A 60 3.15 -9.67 6.99
CA SER A 60 3.36 -8.44 6.21
C SER A 60 4.17 -8.69 4.94
N VAL A 61 5.26 -9.45 5.05
CA VAL A 61 6.10 -9.83 3.90
C VAL A 61 5.32 -10.72 2.94
N TRP A 62 4.55 -11.67 3.47
CA TRP A 62 3.71 -12.57 2.68
C TRP A 62 2.64 -11.82 1.87
N TYR A 63 1.90 -10.91 2.54
CA TYR A 63 0.90 -10.08 1.84
C TYR A 63 1.55 -9.15 0.82
N ALA A 64 2.70 -8.55 1.13
CA ALA A 64 3.43 -7.72 0.17
C ALA A 64 3.83 -8.51 -1.09
N LEU A 65 4.29 -9.74 -0.93
CA LEU A 65 4.60 -10.64 -2.05
C LEU A 65 3.35 -10.96 -2.88
N LEU A 66 2.24 -11.33 -2.24
CA LEU A 66 0.98 -11.63 -2.92
C LEU A 66 0.46 -10.42 -3.70
N ILE A 67 0.42 -9.24 -3.06
CA ILE A 67 -0.02 -7.99 -3.70
C ILE A 67 0.86 -7.69 -4.93
N THR A 68 2.17 -7.80 -4.77
CA THR A 68 3.12 -7.56 -5.88
C THR A 68 2.89 -8.50 -7.04
N LEU A 69 2.74 -9.80 -6.78
CA LEU A 69 2.50 -10.80 -7.81
C LEU A 69 1.18 -10.57 -8.54
N ILE A 70 0.09 -10.32 -7.81
CA ILE A 70 -1.23 -10.06 -8.40
C ILE A 70 -1.19 -8.77 -9.21
N THR A 71 -0.59 -7.70 -8.67
CA THR A 71 -0.46 -6.42 -9.38
C THR A 71 0.35 -6.59 -10.67
N LEU A 72 1.47 -7.31 -10.66
CA LEU A 72 2.26 -7.60 -11.87
C LEU A 72 1.48 -8.42 -12.88
N LEU A 73 0.76 -9.44 -12.41
CA LEU A 73 -0.07 -10.30 -13.28
C LEU A 73 -1.17 -9.52 -13.98
N LEU A 74 -1.73 -8.49 -13.34
CA LEU A 74 -2.77 -7.63 -13.93
C LEU A 74 -2.18 -6.50 -14.76
N SER A 75 -1.15 -5.83 -14.25
CA SER A 75 -0.59 -4.64 -14.88
C SER A 75 0.16 -4.96 -16.18
N TYR A 76 0.89 -6.06 -16.22
CA TYR A 76 1.68 -6.44 -17.40
C TYR A 76 0.82 -6.70 -18.65
N PRO A 77 -0.23 -7.56 -18.60
CA PRO A 77 -1.13 -7.72 -19.73
C PRO A 77 -1.86 -6.43 -20.10
N THR A 78 -2.31 -5.67 -19.08
CA THR A 78 -2.99 -4.37 -19.29
C THR A 78 -2.09 -3.41 -20.06
N ALA A 79 -0.85 -3.26 -19.63
CA ALA A 79 0.14 -2.42 -20.32
C ALA A 79 0.40 -2.93 -21.75
N TYR A 80 0.55 -4.23 -21.94
CA TYR A 80 0.76 -4.83 -23.27
C TYR A 80 -0.41 -4.56 -24.21
N PHE A 81 -1.65 -4.78 -23.77
CA PHE A 81 -2.83 -4.49 -24.59
C PHE A 81 -2.96 -3.01 -24.90
N LEU A 82 -2.65 -2.16 -23.93
CA LEU A 82 -2.70 -0.70 -24.09
C LEU A 82 -1.80 -0.22 -25.25
N THR A 83 -0.60 -0.82 -25.40
CA THR A 83 0.31 -0.46 -26.50
C THR A 83 -0.25 -0.79 -27.90
N LYS A 84 -1.22 -1.70 -27.99
CA LYS A 84 -1.84 -2.13 -29.25
C LYS A 84 -3.09 -1.33 -29.63
N LEU A 85 -3.63 -0.52 -28.70
CA LEU A 85 -4.85 0.24 -28.94
C LEU A 85 -4.59 1.50 -29.78
N LYS A 86 -5.51 1.80 -30.71
CA LYS A 86 -5.44 3.02 -31.54
C LYS A 86 -5.55 4.31 -30.71
N HIS A 87 -6.36 4.30 -29.66
CA HIS A 87 -6.62 5.46 -28.78
C HIS A 87 -5.99 5.23 -27.38
N LYS A 88 -4.71 4.89 -27.36
CA LYS A 88 -3.97 4.58 -26.12
C LYS A 88 -4.07 5.70 -25.07
N ASP A 89 -4.05 6.96 -25.49
CA ASP A 89 -4.07 8.11 -24.58
C ASP A 89 -5.41 8.24 -23.84
N LEU A 90 -6.52 7.93 -24.51
CA LEU A 90 -7.85 7.90 -23.91
C LEU A 90 -7.96 6.77 -22.88
N TRP A 91 -7.45 5.59 -23.21
CA TRP A 91 -7.45 4.45 -22.29
C TRP A 91 -6.53 4.68 -21.09
N LEU A 92 -5.36 5.30 -21.32
CA LEU A 92 -4.48 5.74 -20.22
C LEU A 92 -5.20 6.70 -19.29
N LEU A 93 -5.89 7.71 -19.86
CA LEU A 93 -6.65 8.67 -19.07
C LEU A 93 -7.72 7.97 -18.21
N LEU A 94 -8.47 7.02 -18.81
CA LEU A 94 -9.50 6.27 -18.09
C LEU A 94 -8.93 5.41 -16.95
N ILE A 95 -7.74 4.83 -17.13
CA ILE A 95 -7.05 4.05 -16.08
C ILE A 95 -6.54 4.97 -14.95
N ILE A 96 -6.04 6.15 -15.31
CA ILE A 96 -5.48 7.10 -14.33
C ILE A 96 -6.59 7.86 -13.60
N LEU A 97 -7.72 8.13 -14.23
CA LEU A 97 -8.81 8.93 -13.68
C LEU A 97 -9.27 8.48 -12.28
N PRO A 98 -9.44 7.17 -11.98
CA PRO A 98 -9.78 6.72 -10.64
C PRO A 98 -8.71 7.02 -9.59
N THR A 99 -7.43 7.19 -9.98
CA THR A 99 -6.36 7.49 -9.02
C THR A 99 -6.48 8.91 -8.46
N TRP A 100 -7.16 9.81 -9.15
CA TRP A 100 -7.40 11.19 -8.72
C TRP A 100 -8.54 11.31 -7.70
N ILE A 101 -9.32 10.26 -7.52
CA ILE A 101 -10.38 10.24 -6.50
C ILE A 101 -9.73 10.24 -5.11
N ASN A 102 -10.28 11.07 -4.21
CA ASN A 102 -9.81 11.18 -2.84
C ASN A 102 -9.82 9.80 -2.15
N LEU A 103 -8.78 9.51 -1.36
CA LEU A 103 -8.61 8.25 -0.65
C LEU A 103 -9.80 7.91 0.25
N LEU A 104 -10.39 8.90 0.92
CA LEU A 104 -11.57 8.70 1.79
C LEU A 104 -12.78 8.24 0.98
N LEU A 105 -13.04 8.84 -0.19
CA LEU A 105 -14.14 8.42 -1.06
C LEU A 105 -13.95 6.98 -1.55
N LYS A 106 -12.70 6.59 -1.89
CA LYS A 106 -12.39 5.20 -2.23
C LYS A 106 -12.66 4.26 -1.07
N ALA A 107 -12.24 4.62 0.15
CA ALA A 107 -12.48 3.81 1.34
C ALA A 107 -13.98 3.61 1.59
N TYR A 108 -14.79 4.67 1.52
CA TYR A 108 -16.25 4.56 1.64
C TYR A 108 -16.87 3.71 0.53
N ALA A 109 -16.40 3.83 -0.71
CA ALA A 109 -16.88 3.00 -1.81
C ALA A 109 -16.58 1.50 -1.54
N PHE A 110 -15.40 1.16 -1.06
CA PHE A 110 -15.05 -0.22 -0.71
C PHE A 110 -15.85 -0.74 0.47
N ILE A 111 -16.12 0.10 1.50
CA ILE A 111 -17.02 -0.26 2.61
C ILE A 111 -18.41 -0.57 2.07
N GLY A 112 -18.94 0.25 1.15
CA GLY A 112 -20.24 0.02 0.51
C GLY A 112 -20.27 -1.25 -0.36
N ILE A 113 -19.17 -1.61 -1.02
CA ILE A 113 -19.07 -2.80 -1.87
C ILE A 113 -18.97 -4.08 -1.03
N PHE A 114 -18.07 -4.10 -0.02
CA PHE A 114 -17.76 -5.29 0.78
C PHE A 114 -18.62 -5.46 2.02
N GLY A 115 -19.48 -4.49 2.36
CA GLY A 115 -20.40 -4.58 3.48
C GLY A 115 -21.35 -5.79 3.36
N VAL A 116 -21.94 -6.22 4.48
CA VAL A 116 -22.88 -7.36 4.51
C VAL A 116 -24.06 -7.13 3.57
N HIS A 117 -24.58 -5.90 3.49
CA HIS A 117 -25.63 -5.49 2.57
C HIS A 117 -25.07 -4.75 1.34
N GLY A 118 -23.77 -4.93 1.05
CA GLY A 118 -23.09 -4.25 -0.04
C GLY A 118 -23.33 -4.87 -1.40
N GLY A 119 -22.86 -4.15 -2.44
CA GLY A 119 -23.07 -4.54 -3.82
C GLY A 119 -22.55 -5.95 -4.16
N LEU A 120 -21.42 -6.36 -3.57
CA LEU A 120 -20.85 -7.69 -3.82
C LEU A 120 -21.72 -8.80 -3.24
N ASN A 121 -22.23 -8.66 -2.02
CA ASN A 121 -23.14 -9.62 -1.42
C ASN A 121 -24.49 -9.65 -2.15
N SER A 122 -24.99 -8.51 -2.61
CA SER A 122 -26.21 -8.46 -3.45
C SER A 122 -26.01 -9.20 -4.77
N PHE A 123 -24.86 -9.05 -5.40
CA PHE A 123 -24.51 -9.78 -6.61
C PHE A 123 -24.37 -11.30 -6.36
N LEU A 124 -23.70 -11.70 -5.28
CA LEU A 124 -23.57 -13.10 -4.88
C LEU A 124 -24.93 -13.73 -4.52
N GLY A 125 -25.83 -12.94 -3.90
CA GLY A 125 -27.20 -13.35 -3.60
C GLY A 125 -28.02 -13.72 -4.82
N PHE A 126 -27.74 -13.11 -5.98
CA PHE A 126 -28.35 -13.50 -7.26
C PHE A 126 -28.03 -14.95 -7.66
N PHE A 127 -26.85 -15.46 -7.26
CA PHE A 127 -26.44 -16.84 -7.46
C PHE A 127 -26.81 -17.78 -6.29
N GLY A 128 -27.65 -17.32 -5.35
CA GLY A 128 -28.08 -18.13 -4.21
C GLY A 128 -27.07 -18.24 -3.08
N ILE A 129 -26.01 -17.42 -3.09
CA ILE A 129 -24.98 -17.40 -2.05
C ILE A 129 -25.45 -16.50 -0.92
N LEU A 130 -25.45 -17.03 0.33
CA LEU A 130 -25.83 -16.26 1.51
C LEU A 130 -24.88 -15.09 1.76
N PRO A 131 -25.38 -13.94 2.23
CA PRO A 131 -24.56 -12.79 2.59
C PRO A 131 -23.47 -13.17 3.59
N LYS A 132 -22.23 -12.78 3.30
CA LYS A 132 -21.06 -13.07 4.13
C LYS A 132 -20.36 -11.79 4.53
N GLN A 133 -19.76 -11.77 5.72
CA GLN A 133 -18.89 -10.67 6.14
C GLN A 133 -17.61 -10.71 5.30
N LEU A 134 -17.52 -9.83 4.31
CA LEU A 134 -16.35 -9.69 3.44
C LEU A 134 -15.46 -8.55 3.90
N LEU A 135 -16.03 -7.55 4.57
CA LEU A 135 -15.28 -6.39 5.08
C LEU A 135 -14.33 -6.84 6.20
N PHE A 136 -13.12 -6.29 6.23
CA PHE A 136 -12.03 -6.62 7.17
C PHE A 136 -11.53 -8.08 7.08
N THR A 137 -11.65 -8.70 5.91
CA THR A 137 -11.05 -10.00 5.60
C THR A 137 -9.80 -9.83 4.76
N ASP A 138 -8.94 -10.87 4.73
CA ASP A 138 -7.76 -10.92 3.86
C ASP A 138 -8.11 -10.72 2.39
N PHE A 139 -9.29 -11.23 1.97
CA PHE A 139 -9.81 -11.06 0.62
C PHE A 139 -10.05 -9.59 0.26
N SER A 140 -10.80 -8.85 1.10
CA SER A 140 -11.05 -7.43 0.86
C SER A 140 -9.77 -6.61 0.96
N PHE A 141 -8.88 -6.95 1.89
CA PHE A 141 -7.57 -6.30 2.02
C PHE A 141 -6.74 -6.45 0.75
N LEU A 142 -6.62 -7.67 0.21
CA LEU A 142 -5.88 -7.93 -1.02
C LEU A 142 -6.44 -7.16 -2.22
N ILE A 143 -7.77 -7.17 -2.40
CA ILE A 143 -8.42 -6.44 -3.51
C ILE A 143 -8.12 -4.94 -3.41
N VAL A 144 -8.33 -4.35 -2.23
CA VAL A 144 -8.10 -2.90 -2.02
C VAL A 144 -6.63 -2.53 -2.18
N ALA A 145 -5.71 -3.41 -1.77
CA ALA A 145 -4.27 -3.17 -1.87
C ALA A 145 -3.74 -3.31 -3.30
N VAL A 146 -4.36 -4.17 -4.12
CA VAL A 146 -4.00 -4.34 -5.55
C VAL A 146 -4.57 -3.21 -6.41
N TYR A 147 -5.75 -2.67 -6.03
CA TYR A 147 -6.39 -1.55 -6.72
C TYR A 147 -5.56 -0.26 -6.61
#